data_693674c6d491f4501e4ff6be8fe83860
#
_entry.id   693674c6d491f4501e4ff6be8fe83860
#
_cell.length_a   1.000
_cell.length_b   1.000
_cell.length_c   1.000
_cell.angle_alpha   90.00
_cell.angle_beta   90.00
_cell.angle_gamma   90.00
#
_symmetry.space_group_name_H-M   'P 1'
#
loop_
_entity.id
_entity.type
_entity.pdbx_description
1 polymer ?
#
loop_
_entity_poly.entity_id
_entity_poly.type
_entity_poly.pdbx_seq_one_letter_code
_entity_poly.pdbx_strand_id
1 'polypeptide(L)'
;MKEEYHGKAIYQPSGKAAEYGEWACNFYIGCSNWCGYCFCSEILKPGLWSSTVTLKKAFKDEQDAIAVFEKELSKNLQALHDFGLFFSFTTDPLLPETMELTAQGVKTCVENGVNVKVLTKRADFIDNFFGLLSGYGNFDEDLYKKHVAFGFTLTGHDELERGASSNIERIGAMEKLHNRGYRIFASIEPIVDFPSSMQMINGSLPFCDLYKIGLMSGNGITYDPVEAQTFLLELQQLSGQPKIYLKNSLIRLLGVDRKTLLENFVESNYNMFG
;
A
#
# COMPACT_ATOMS: atom_id res chain seq x y z
N MET A 1 14.70 18.03 -16.23
CA MET A 1 14.06 17.01 -15.35
C MET A 1 13.99 17.62 -13.97
N LYS A 2 12.83 17.59 -13.31
CA LYS A 2 12.73 18.04 -11.90
C LYS A 2 13.51 17.03 -11.07
N GLU A 3 14.42 17.50 -10.21
CA GLU A 3 15.20 16.64 -9.33
C GLU A 3 14.25 15.95 -8.34
N GLU A 4 14.32 14.60 -8.23
CA GLU A 4 13.46 13.83 -7.31
C GLU A 4 13.85 14.18 -5.87
N TYR A 5 12.85 14.32 -5.00
CA TYR A 5 13.10 14.63 -3.59
C TYR A 5 13.46 13.35 -2.82
N HIS A 6 14.60 13.39 -2.14
CA HIS A 6 15.10 12.29 -1.29
C HIS A 6 15.39 12.80 0.13
N GLY A 7 14.33 12.85 0.97
CA GLY A 7 14.48 13.11 2.39
C GLY A 7 14.85 11.86 3.18
N LYS A 8 15.02 12.02 4.49
CA LYS A 8 15.32 10.90 5.40
C LYS A 8 14.07 10.05 5.66
N ALA A 9 12.91 10.69 5.88
CA ALA A 9 11.62 10.05 6.12
C ALA A 9 10.78 10.01 4.83
N ILE A 10 10.57 11.18 4.19
CA ILE A 10 9.73 11.38 3.01
C ILE A 10 10.60 11.41 1.75
N TYR A 11 10.12 10.76 0.68
CA TYR A 11 10.84 10.72 -0.61
C TYR A 11 9.89 10.43 -1.77
N GLN A 12 10.36 10.67 -2.99
CA GLN A 12 9.67 10.27 -4.21
C GLN A 12 10.16 8.89 -4.65
N PRO A 13 9.31 7.85 -4.63
CA PRO A 13 9.69 6.52 -5.04
C PRO A 13 9.86 6.43 -6.57
N SER A 14 10.71 5.52 -7.03
CA SER A 14 10.92 5.23 -8.44
C SER A 14 10.44 3.83 -8.83
N GLY A 15 10.38 3.54 -10.13
CA GLY A 15 10.03 2.23 -10.67
C GLY A 15 8.63 1.76 -10.25
N LYS A 16 8.50 0.48 -9.87
CA LYS A 16 7.20 -0.12 -9.50
C LYS A 16 6.58 0.50 -8.25
N ALA A 17 7.38 1.06 -7.34
CA ALA A 17 6.89 1.72 -6.14
C ALA A 17 6.16 3.03 -6.47
N ALA A 18 6.62 3.78 -7.48
CA ALA A 18 5.96 5.00 -7.95
C ALA A 18 4.54 4.76 -8.48
N GLU A 19 4.21 3.52 -8.87
CA GLU A 19 2.86 3.16 -9.29
C GLU A 19 1.85 3.09 -8.12
N TYR A 20 2.30 3.17 -6.86
CA TYR A 20 1.44 3.27 -5.68
C TYR A 20 1.18 4.71 -5.24
N GLY A 21 2.16 5.57 -5.39
CA GLY A 21 2.08 6.98 -5.01
C GLY A 21 3.34 7.73 -5.40
N GLU A 22 3.20 9.03 -5.67
CA GLU A 22 4.33 9.90 -6.04
C GLU A 22 5.21 10.26 -4.84
N TRP A 23 4.69 10.15 -3.63
CA TRP A 23 5.39 10.42 -2.39
C TRP A 23 5.22 9.27 -1.41
N ALA A 24 6.27 8.91 -0.72
CA ALA A 24 6.26 7.82 0.25
C ALA A 24 7.04 8.17 1.51
N CYS A 25 6.68 7.51 2.60
CA CYS A 25 7.39 7.57 3.88
C CYS A 25 7.89 6.19 4.28
N ASN A 26 9.16 6.11 4.72
CA ASN A 26 9.71 4.92 5.39
C ASN A 26 10.49 5.35 6.63
N PHE A 27 10.02 4.96 7.80
CA PHE A 27 10.75 5.13 9.06
C PHE A 27 11.70 3.97 9.34
N TYR A 28 11.31 2.75 8.96
CA TYR A 28 11.96 1.50 9.32
C TYR A 28 12.47 0.74 8.10
N ILE A 29 13.35 -0.21 8.36
CA ILE A 29 13.85 -1.22 7.42
C ILE A 29 13.66 -2.59 8.06
N GLY A 30 13.37 -3.62 7.24
CA GLY A 30 13.05 -4.96 7.71
C GLY A 30 11.57 -5.13 7.97
N CYS A 31 11.09 -6.39 7.98
CA CYS A 31 9.67 -6.68 8.11
C CYS A 31 9.45 -8.09 8.63
N SER A 32 8.69 -8.24 9.72
CA SER A 32 8.39 -9.53 10.34
C SER A 32 7.28 -10.33 9.62
N ASN A 33 6.63 -9.78 8.59
CA ASN A 33 5.69 -10.53 7.74
C ASN A 33 6.34 -11.67 6.93
N TRP A 34 7.65 -11.61 6.74
CA TRP A 34 8.48 -12.67 6.16
C TRP A 34 7.94 -13.25 4.84
N CYS A 35 7.61 -12.37 3.90
CA CYS A 35 7.12 -12.76 2.58
C CYS A 35 8.24 -13.35 1.72
N GLY A 36 8.03 -14.55 1.16
CA GLY A 36 9.01 -15.24 0.33
C GLY A 36 9.31 -14.55 -1.01
N TYR A 37 8.46 -13.61 -1.42
CA TYR A 37 8.60 -12.83 -2.66
C TYR A 37 9.00 -11.37 -2.42
N CYS A 38 9.42 -11.01 -1.20
CA CYS A 38 9.66 -9.61 -0.85
C CYS A 38 10.81 -9.01 -1.67
N PHE A 39 10.51 -8.00 -2.49
CA PHE A 39 11.50 -7.33 -3.31
C PHE A 39 12.62 -6.65 -2.50
N CYS A 40 12.32 -6.26 -1.26
CA CYS A 40 13.33 -5.67 -0.38
C CYS A 40 14.45 -6.65 -0.03
N SER A 41 14.16 -7.95 0.05
CA SER A 41 15.17 -8.98 0.29
C SER A 41 16.12 -9.18 -0.89
N GLU A 42 15.67 -8.86 -2.11
CA GLU A 42 16.44 -8.99 -3.35
C GLU A 42 17.23 -7.72 -3.70
N ILE A 43 16.63 -6.54 -3.49
CA ILE A 43 17.20 -5.25 -3.93
C ILE A 43 18.15 -4.67 -2.88
N LEU A 44 17.83 -4.81 -1.60
CA LEU A 44 18.69 -4.31 -0.54
C LEU A 44 19.89 -5.25 -0.38
N LYS A 45 21.09 -4.65 -0.32
CA LYS A 45 22.34 -5.39 -0.15
C LYS A 45 22.25 -6.38 1.01
N PRO A 46 22.89 -7.55 0.91
CA PRO A 46 22.95 -8.50 2.02
C PRO A 46 23.36 -7.81 3.33
N GLY A 47 22.58 -8.01 4.39
CA GLY A 47 22.77 -7.38 5.70
C GLY A 47 22.10 -6.02 5.92
N LEU A 48 21.44 -5.43 4.91
CA LEU A 48 20.65 -4.21 5.08
C LEU A 48 19.16 -4.49 5.34
N TRP A 49 18.63 -5.61 4.85
CA TRP A 49 17.26 -6.03 5.09
C TRP A 49 17.24 -7.34 5.88
N SER A 50 16.34 -7.44 6.82
CA SER A 50 16.13 -8.65 7.64
C SER A 50 14.65 -8.79 8.02
N SER A 51 14.29 -9.95 8.60
CA SER A 51 13.00 -10.13 9.24
C SER A 51 12.82 -9.32 10.53
N THR A 52 13.91 -8.74 11.05
CA THR A 52 13.86 -7.86 12.23
C THR A 52 13.65 -6.43 11.78
N VAL A 53 12.61 -5.81 12.31
CA VAL A 53 12.30 -4.39 12.09
C VAL A 53 13.32 -3.53 12.83
N THR A 54 13.91 -2.57 12.13
CA THR A 54 14.86 -1.62 12.72
C THR A 54 14.59 -0.22 12.22
N LEU A 55 14.67 0.77 13.12
CA LEU A 55 14.61 2.18 12.72
C LEU A 55 15.74 2.50 11.74
N LYS A 56 15.46 3.29 10.71
CA LYS A 56 16.51 3.68 9.74
C LYS A 56 17.65 4.40 10.46
N LYS A 57 18.89 4.05 10.11
CA LYS A 57 20.12 4.67 10.67
C LYS A 57 20.21 6.19 10.46
N ALA A 58 19.34 6.75 9.62
CA ALA A 58 19.23 8.20 9.42
C ALA A 58 18.64 8.93 10.61
N PHE A 59 17.99 8.22 11.54
CA PHE A 59 17.35 8.73 12.75
C PHE A 59 18.10 8.25 13.99
N LYS A 60 18.13 9.08 15.02
CA LYS A 60 18.72 8.74 16.32
C LYS A 60 17.81 7.82 17.13
N ASP A 61 16.53 8.14 17.12
CA ASP A 61 15.43 7.47 17.80
C ASP A 61 14.10 7.81 17.09
N GLU A 62 12.99 7.32 17.61
CA GLU A 62 11.66 7.56 17.02
C GLU A 62 11.20 9.02 17.20
N GLN A 63 11.65 9.71 18.26
CA GLN A 63 11.36 11.13 18.46
C GLN A 63 12.07 11.99 17.40
N ASP A 64 13.33 11.66 17.09
CA ASP A 64 14.05 12.30 15.99
C ASP A 64 13.40 12.00 14.64
N ALA A 65 12.92 10.76 14.44
CA ALA A 65 12.26 10.35 13.20
C ALA A 65 10.98 11.16 12.95
N ILE A 66 10.12 11.36 13.95
CA ILE A 66 8.91 12.15 13.78
C ILE A 66 9.22 13.63 13.60
N ALA A 67 10.18 14.19 14.33
CA ALA A 67 10.60 15.59 14.16
C ALA A 67 11.17 15.87 12.75
N VAL A 68 11.95 14.92 12.20
CA VAL A 68 12.44 15.00 10.82
C VAL A 68 11.29 14.90 9.82
N PHE A 69 10.34 13.97 10.06
CA PHE A 69 9.14 13.81 9.23
C PHE A 69 8.31 15.09 9.16
N GLU A 70 8.01 15.71 10.29
CA GLU A 70 7.25 16.96 10.36
C GLU A 70 7.92 18.10 9.59
N LYS A 71 9.24 18.21 9.72
CA LYS A 71 10.03 19.19 8.95
C LYS A 71 9.98 18.94 7.45
N GLU A 72 10.12 17.67 7.03
CA GLU A 72 10.07 17.28 5.62
C GLU A 72 8.66 17.43 5.05
N LEU A 73 7.61 17.11 5.83
CA LEU A 73 6.20 17.33 5.46
C LEU A 73 5.94 18.81 5.22
N SER A 74 6.29 19.67 6.19
CA SER A 74 6.09 21.12 6.05
C SER A 74 6.80 21.70 4.84
N LYS A 75 8.02 21.25 4.55
CA LYS A 75 8.80 21.69 3.37
C LYS A 75 8.12 21.34 2.05
N ASN A 76 7.40 20.21 1.98
CA ASN A 76 6.82 19.68 0.76
C ASN A 76 5.28 19.72 0.78
N LEU A 77 4.68 20.50 1.68
CA LEU A 77 3.25 20.46 2.00
C LEU A 77 2.36 20.62 0.76
N GLN A 78 2.67 21.57 -0.12
CA GLN A 78 1.88 21.79 -1.34
C GLN A 78 1.87 20.53 -2.24
N ALA A 79 3.01 19.92 -2.47
CA ALA A 79 3.08 18.70 -3.29
C ALA A 79 2.37 17.52 -2.58
N LEU A 80 2.44 17.44 -1.26
CA LEU A 80 1.75 16.41 -0.49
C LEU A 80 0.23 16.62 -0.47
N HIS A 81 -0.27 17.85 -0.55
CA HIS A 81 -1.70 18.11 -0.78
C HIS A 81 -2.16 17.59 -2.16
N ASP A 82 -1.34 17.80 -3.19
CA ASP A 82 -1.69 17.43 -4.56
C ASP A 82 -1.66 15.91 -4.77
N PHE A 83 -0.69 15.19 -4.15
CA PHE A 83 -0.42 13.78 -4.44
C PHE A 83 -0.66 12.81 -3.28
N GLY A 84 -0.75 13.32 -2.06
CA GLY A 84 -0.83 12.50 -0.84
C GLY A 84 0.50 11.83 -0.47
N LEU A 85 0.48 11.03 0.59
CA LEU A 85 1.64 10.30 1.10
C LEU A 85 1.32 8.81 1.28
N PHE A 86 2.24 7.95 0.87
CA PHE A 86 2.12 6.49 0.97
C PHE A 86 3.00 5.91 2.09
N PHE A 87 2.44 5.10 2.96
CA PHE A 87 3.13 4.30 3.98
C PHE A 87 2.98 2.81 3.64
N SER A 88 3.98 2.01 3.52
CA SER A 88 5.43 2.23 3.33
C SER A 88 5.96 1.11 2.40
N PHE A 89 7.22 1.15 1.99
CA PHE A 89 7.78 0.16 1.06
C PHE A 89 8.84 -0.76 1.69
N THR A 90 9.59 -0.28 2.68
CA THR A 90 10.72 -1.03 3.26
C THR A 90 10.36 -1.84 4.50
N THR A 91 9.14 -1.68 4.98
CA THR A 91 8.54 -2.43 6.09
C THR A 91 7.03 -2.38 5.98
N ASP A 92 6.32 -3.25 6.69
CA ASP A 92 4.87 -3.07 6.88
C ASP A 92 4.63 -1.99 7.96
N PRO A 93 3.83 -0.96 7.68
CA PRO A 93 3.64 0.17 8.60
C PRO A 93 2.75 -0.16 9.81
N LEU A 94 2.04 -1.29 9.81
CA LEU A 94 1.09 -1.66 10.86
C LEU A 94 1.49 -2.93 11.62
N LEU A 95 2.79 -3.27 11.62
CA LEU A 95 3.35 -4.22 12.58
C LEU A 95 3.29 -3.65 14.00
N PRO A 96 3.25 -4.49 15.04
CA PRO A 96 3.33 -4.01 16.43
C PRO A 96 4.50 -3.06 16.69
N GLU A 97 5.65 -3.30 16.05
CA GLU A 97 6.88 -2.53 16.21
C GLU A 97 6.89 -1.19 15.44
N THR A 98 6.03 -1.03 14.43
CA THR A 98 6.04 0.16 13.54
C THR A 98 4.80 1.04 13.70
N MET A 99 3.76 0.49 14.30
CA MET A 99 2.42 1.07 14.33
C MET A 99 2.38 2.41 15.05
N GLU A 100 3.11 2.57 16.15
CA GLU A 100 3.08 3.80 16.94
C GLU A 100 3.61 4.99 16.15
N LEU A 101 4.82 4.87 15.56
CA LEU A 101 5.40 5.94 14.77
C LEU A 101 4.61 6.19 13.47
N THR A 102 4.02 5.14 12.90
CA THR A 102 3.10 5.28 11.76
C THR A 102 1.84 6.06 12.15
N ALA A 103 1.23 5.77 13.30
CA ALA A 103 0.05 6.49 13.78
C ALA A 103 0.36 7.99 14.02
N GLN A 104 1.52 8.32 14.56
CA GLN A 104 1.98 9.71 14.72
C GLN A 104 2.14 10.38 13.34
N GLY A 105 2.80 9.72 12.38
CA GLY A 105 2.96 10.24 11.03
C GLY A 105 1.63 10.45 10.30
N VAL A 106 0.69 9.50 10.42
CA VAL A 106 -0.67 9.62 9.86
C VAL A 106 -1.42 10.78 10.50
N LYS A 107 -1.36 10.91 11.84
CA LYS A 107 -1.95 12.06 12.57
C LYS A 107 -1.42 13.39 12.03
N THR A 108 -0.10 13.53 11.94
CA THR A 108 0.54 14.75 11.41
C THR A 108 0.06 15.06 9.99
N CYS A 109 -0.07 14.04 9.11
CA CYS A 109 -0.61 14.23 7.76
C CYS A 109 -2.04 14.76 7.79
N VAL A 110 -2.93 14.09 8.53
CA VAL A 110 -4.36 14.43 8.61
C VAL A 110 -4.57 15.84 9.16
N GLU A 111 -3.85 16.22 10.22
CA GLU A 111 -3.90 17.57 10.82
C GLU A 111 -3.41 18.67 9.87
N ASN A 112 -2.57 18.30 8.88
CA ASN A 112 -2.11 19.21 7.83
C ASN A 112 -2.90 19.05 6.51
N GLY A 113 -4.02 18.31 6.48
CA GLY A 113 -4.86 18.13 5.29
C GLY A 113 -4.23 17.28 4.19
N VAL A 114 -3.24 16.47 4.52
CA VAL A 114 -2.56 15.58 3.56
C VAL A 114 -3.26 14.22 3.52
N ASN A 115 -3.61 13.76 2.32
CA ASN A 115 -4.18 12.45 2.10
C ASN A 115 -3.14 11.33 2.30
N VAL A 116 -3.53 10.25 2.97
CA VAL A 116 -2.63 9.15 3.33
C VAL A 116 -3.15 7.82 2.82
N LYS A 117 -2.27 7.03 2.21
CA LYS A 117 -2.51 5.62 1.88
C LYS A 117 -1.60 4.75 2.75
N VAL A 118 -2.17 3.82 3.49
CA VAL A 118 -1.43 2.87 4.35
C VAL A 118 -1.63 1.46 3.80
N LEU A 119 -0.57 0.81 3.32
CA LEU A 119 -0.64 -0.54 2.78
C LEU A 119 -0.05 -1.55 3.76
N THR A 120 -0.80 -2.61 4.08
CA THR A 120 -0.40 -3.59 5.07
C THR A 120 -0.75 -5.04 4.66
N LYS A 121 -0.13 -5.99 5.35
CA LYS A 121 -0.50 -7.42 5.39
C LYS A 121 -1.00 -7.86 6.77
N ARG A 122 -1.33 -6.88 7.63
CA ARG A 122 -1.87 -7.12 8.98
C ARG A 122 -3.38 -6.94 8.98
N ALA A 123 -4.09 -7.73 9.76
CA ALA A 123 -5.52 -7.58 10.03
C ALA A 123 -5.82 -7.23 11.49
N ASP A 124 -4.85 -7.48 12.37
CA ASP A 124 -4.96 -7.39 13.82
C ASP A 124 -4.63 -6.00 14.41
N PHE A 125 -4.41 -5.01 13.56
CA PHE A 125 -3.97 -3.68 13.96
C PHE A 125 -5.11 -2.73 14.37
N ILE A 126 -6.35 -2.98 13.93
CA ILE A 126 -7.43 -1.97 13.89
C ILE A 126 -7.64 -1.32 15.27
N ASP A 127 -7.91 -2.12 16.29
CA ASP A 127 -8.25 -1.60 17.60
C ASP A 127 -7.05 -0.86 18.24
N ASN A 128 -5.84 -1.40 18.09
CA ASN A 128 -4.62 -0.78 18.61
C ASN A 128 -4.30 0.53 17.89
N PHE A 129 -4.39 0.57 16.57
CA PHE A 129 -4.11 1.77 15.78
C PHE A 129 -5.06 2.93 16.13
N PHE A 130 -6.37 2.65 16.19
CA PHE A 130 -7.35 3.68 16.57
C PHE A 130 -7.26 4.04 18.05
N GLY A 131 -6.86 3.09 18.91
CA GLY A 131 -6.53 3.36 20.30
C GLY A 131 -5.37 4.34 20.44
N LEU A 132 -4.30 4.18 19.69
CA LEU A 132 -3.17 5.12 19.63
C LEU A 132 -3.62 6.51 19.16
N LEU A 133 -4.35 6.60 18.04
CA LEU A 133 -4.85 7.88 17.53
C LEU A 133 -5.73 8.61 18.55
N SER A 134 -6.61 7.89 19.22
CA SER A 134 -7.46 8.46 20.28
C SER A 134 -6.64 8.91 21.50
N GLY A 135 -5.58 8.17 21.84
CA GLY A 135 -4.68 8.48 22.94
C GLY A 135 -3.86 9.76 22.74
N TYR A 136 -3.62 10.17 21.50
CA TYR A 136 -2.93 11.44 21.20
C TYR A 136 -3.82 12.70 21.38
N GLY A 137 -5.09 12.53 21.73
CA GLY A 137 -6.06 13.61 21.90
C GLY A 137 -6.59 14.19 20.57
N ASN A 138 -7.72 14.85 20.63
CA ASN A 138 -8.38 15.50 19.48
C ASN A 138 -8.61 14.58 18.26
N PHE A 139 -8.84 13.28 18.49
CA PHE A 139 -9.15 12.34 17.42
C PHE A 139 -10.57 12.62 16.87
N ASP A 140 -10.64 13.16 15.65
CA ASP A 140 -11.87 13.34 14.88
C ASP A 140 -11.93 12.26 13.78
N GLU A 141 -12.66 11.18 14.02
CA GLU A 141 -12.74 10.06 13.10
C GLU A 141 -13.26 10.47 11.71
N ASP A 142 -14.16 11.45 11.61
CA ASP A 142 -14.70 11.90 10.32
C ASP A 142 -13.64 12.65 9.51
N LEU A 143 -12.72 13.36 10.16
CA LEU A 143 -11.56 13.94 9.51
C LEU A 143 -10.62 12.85 8.97
N TYR A 144 -10.36 11.79 9.76
CA TYR A 144 -9.54 10.66 9.30
C TYR A 144 -10.18 9.92 8.13
N LYS A 145 -11.48 9.68 8.13
CA LYS A 145 -12.20 9.08 6.98
C LYS A 145 -12.03 9.86 5.68
N LYS A 146 -11.91 11.18 5.76
CA LYS A 146 -11.68 12.03 4.58
C LYS A 146 -10.27 11.85 4.00
N HIS A 147 -9.28 11.68 4.86
CA HIS A 147 -7.86 11.76 4.49
C HIS A 147 -7.12 10.43 4.52
N VAL A 148 -7.67 9.35 5.07
CA VAL A 148 -6.96 8.08 5.19
C VAL A 148 -7.64 6.99 4.38
N ALA A 149 -6.84 6.27 3.59
CA ALA A 149 -7.23 5.04 2.92
C ALA A 149 -6.36 3.89 3.39
N PHE A 150 -6.98 2.77 3.73
CA PHE A 150 -6.29 1.55 4.11
C PHE A 150 -6.22 0.59 2.93
N GLY A 151 -5.03 0.04 2.70
CA GLY A 151 -4.75 -0.91 1.65
C GLY A 151 -4.32 -2.26 2.21
N PHE A 152 -4.72 -3.32 1.54
CA PHE A 152 -4.33 -4.68 1.89
C PHE A 152 -3.71 -5.37 0.70
N THR A 153 -2.55 -6.00 0.90
CA THR A 153 -2.01 -6.92 -0.10
C THR A 153 -2.77 -8.24 -0.01
N LEU A 154 -3.26 -8.75 -1.12
CA LEU A 154 -3.97 -10.02 -1.21
C LEU A 154 -3.35 -10.86 -2.33
N THR A 155 -2.75 -11.97 -1.98
CA THR A 155 -2.10 -12.90 -2.94
C THR A 155 -2.90 -14.18 -3.16
N GLY A 156 -3.72 -14.56 -2.18
CA GLY A 156 -4.37 -15.87 -2.11
C GLY A 156 -3.42 -16.99 -1.65
N HIS A 157 -2.18 -16.66 -1.24
CA HIS A 157 -1.12 -17.61 -0.92
C HIS A 157 -0.49 -17.31 0.44
N ASP A 158 -1.18 -17.72 1.52
CA ASP A 158 -0.73 -17.50 2.91
C ASP A 158 0.61 -18.17 3.20
N GLU A 159 0.92 -19.28 2.53
CA GLU A 159 2.18 -20.02 2.68
C GLU A 159 3.42 -19.22 2.25
N LEU A 160 3.23 -18.22 1.39
CA LEU A 160 4.29 -17.30 0.98
C LEU A 160 4.46 -16.11 1.92
N GLU A 161 3.58 -15.94 2.91
CA GLU A 161 3.48 -14.76 3.78
C GLU A 161 3.43 -15.15 5.27
N ARG A 162 4.36 -15.99 5.71
CA ARG A 162 4.32 -16.75 6.98
C ARG A 162 4.15 -15.91 8.24
N GLY A 163 4.57 -14.67 8.27
CA GLY A 163 4.44 -13.77 9.43
C GLY A 163 3.29 -12.78 9.31
N ALA A 164 2.57 -12.76 8.19
CA ALA A 164 1.43 -11.88 7.95
C ALA A 164 0.12 -12.51 8.49
N SER A 165 -0.93 -11.70 8.60
CA SER A 165 -2.29 -12.22 8.75
C SER A 165 -2.70 -12.97 7.48
N SER A 166 -3.58 -13.98 7.58
CA SER A 166 -4.08 -14.68 6.39
C SER A 166 -4.86 -13.75 5.45
N ASN A 167 -4.97 -14.14 4.18
CA ASN A 167 -5.73 -13.36 3.19
C ASN A 167 -7.22 -13.19 3.61
N ILE A 168 -7.82 -14.21 4.23
CA ILE A 168 -9.21 -14.15 4.73
C ILE A 168 -9.32 -13.15 5.89
N GLU A 169 -8.38 -13.14 6.84
CA GLU A 169 -8.37 -12.16 7.93
C GLU A 169 -8.21 -10.73 7.40
N ARG A 170 -7.37 -10.53 6.37
CA ARG A 170 -7.21 -9.22 5.72
C ARG A 170 -8.50 -8.75 5.03
N ILE A 171 -9.23 -9.64 4.34
CA ILE A 171 -10.55 -9.33 3.76
C ILE A 171 -11.55 -8.97 4.88
N GLY A 172 -11.56 -9.69 5.99
CA GLY A 172 -12.37 -9.33 7.15
C GLY A 172 -12.00 -7.95 7.77
N ALA A 173 -10.73 -7.58 7.74
CA ALA A 173 -10.28 -6.25 8.15
C ALA A 173 -10.71 -5.15 7.16
N MET A 174 -10.68 -5.44 5.84
CA MET A 174 -11.24 -4.54 4.80
C MET A 174 -12.72 -4.26 5.05
N GLU A 175 -13.51 -5.31 5.30
CA GLU A 175 -14.94 -5.18 5.62
C GLU A 175 -15.17 -4.31 6.87
N LYS A 176 -14.43 -4.56 7.95
CA LYS A 176 -14.56 -3.77 9.19
C LYS A 176 -14.27 -2.28 8.96
N LEU A 177 -13.22 -1.94 8.22
CA LEU A 177 -12.84 -0.56 7.94
C LEU A 177 -13.79 0.10 6.94
N HIS A 178 -14.26 -0.63 5.91
CA HIS A 178 -15.29 -0.18 4.98
C HIS A 178 -16.58 0.20 5.74
N ASN A 179 -17.04 -0.69 6.63
CA ASN A 179 -18.25 -0.45 7.45
C ASN A 179 -18.08 0.72 8.44
N ARG A 180 -16.85 1.08 8.81
CA ARG A 180 -16.53 2.32 9.56
C ARG A 180 -16.51 3.57 8.67
N GLY A 181 -16.59 3.42 7.34
CA GLY A 181 -16.60 4.51 6.37
C GLY A 181 -15.23 4.93 5.85
N TYR A 182 -14.20 4.12 6.02
CA TYR A 182 -12.88 4.37 5.42
C TYR A 182 -12.84 3.91 3.97
N ARG A 183 -12.01 4.59 3.16
CA ARG A 183 -11.66 4.15 1.81
C ARG A 183 -10.73 2.97 1.87
N ILE A 184 -11.00 1.96 1.03
CA ILE A 184 -10.24 0.70 1.02
C ILE A 184 -9.66 0.46 -0.37
N PHE A 185 -8.39 0.07 -0.44
CA PHE A 185 -7.79 -0.42 -1.67
C PHE A 185 -7.12 -1.77 -1.48
N ALA A 186 -7.04 -2.55 -2.55
CA ALA A 186 -6.34 -3.82 -2.55
C ALA A 186 -5.13 -3.78 -3.47
N SER A 187 -4.03 -4.34 -3.01
CA SER A 187 -2.85 -4.64 -3.82
C SER A 187 -2.88 -6.12 -4.16
N ILE A 188 -3.28 -6.46 -5.40
CA ILE A 188 -3.15 -7.80 -5.97
C ILE A 188 -1.77 -7.86 -6.65
N GLU A 189 -0.76 -7.71 -5.84
CA GLU A 189 0.65 -7.77 -6.24
C GLU A 189 1.50 -8.35 -5.10
N PRO A 190 2.16 -9.46 -5.37
CA PRO A 190 2.26 -10.09 -6.68
C PRO A 190 1.05 -10.98 -7.02
N ILE A 191 0.68 -11.01 -8.30
CA ILE A 191 -0.04 -12.17 -8.84
C ILE A 191 0.89 -13.37 -8.71
N VAL A 192 0.46 -14.40 -7.98
CA VAL A 192 1.15 -15.70 -7.93
C VAL A 192 0.59 -16.59 -9.04
N ASP A 193 -0.74 -16.68 -9.09
CA ASP A 193 -1.51 -17.22 -10.21
C ASP A 193 -2.80 -16.40 -10.40
N PHE A 194 -3.39 -16.47 -11.58
CA PHE A 194 -4.59 -15.70 -11.92
C PHE A 194 -5.85 -16.19 -11.18
N PRO A 195 -6.09 -17.51 -11.03
CA PRO A 195 -7.26 -18.00 -10.29
C PRO A 195 -7.30 -17.54 -8.84
N SER A 196 -6.20 -17.67 -8.09
CA SER A 196 -6.11 -17.19 -6.71
C SER A 196 -6.30 -15.68 -6.62
N SER A 197 -5.71 -14.91 -7.54
CA SER A 197 -5.89 -13.46 -7.61
C SER A 197 -7.34 -13.08 -7.85
N MET A 198 -8.05 -13.77 -8.76
CA MET A 198 -9.48 -13.53 -9.00
C MET A 198 -10.33 -13.90 -7.78
N GLN A 199 -9.99 -14.97 -7.07
CA GLN A 199 -10.66 -15.33 -5.82
C GLN A 199 -10.53 -14.22 -4.76
N MET A 200 -9.36 -13.62 -4.63
CA MET A 200 -9.13 -12.50 -3.70
C MET A 200 -9.94 -11.25 -4.10
N ILE A 201 -9.99 -10.95 -5.39
CA ILE A 201 -10.78 -9.84 -5.92
C ILE A 201 -12.27 -10.07 -5.62
N ASN A 202 -12.81 -11.24 -5.98
CA ASN A 202 -14.22 -11.56 -5.76
C ASN A 202 -14.60 -11.53 -4.27
N GLY A 203 -13.72 -12.02 -3.39
CA GLY A 203 -13.95 -12.03 -1.94
C GLY A 203 -13.93 -10.63 -1.31
N SER A 204 -13.18 -9.69 -1.87
CA SER A 204 -13.06 -8.32 -1.37
C SER A 204 -13.92 -7.29 -2.10
N LEU A 205 -14.58 -7.69 -3.20
CA LEU A 205 -15.31 -6.80 -4.10
C LEU A 205 -16.34 -5.88 -3.40
N PRO A 206 -17.11 -6.33 -2.40
CA PRO A 206 -18.10 -5.48 -1.72
C PRO A 206 -17.49 -4.35 -0.88
N PHE A 207 -16.19 -4.42 -0.56
CA PHE A 207 -15.54 -3.53 0.40
C PHE A 207 -14.39 -2.72 -0.21
N CYS A 208 -14.06 -2.93 -1.49
CA CYS A 208 -12.84 -2.38 -2.10
C CYS A 208 -13.17 -1.32 -3.15
N ASP A 209 -12.63 -0.11 -2.95
CA ASP A 209 -12.84 1.03 -3.86
C ASP A 209 -11.85 1.01 -5.04
N LEU A 210 -10.64 0.47 -4.85
CA LEU A 210 -9.57 0.48 -5.85
C LEU A 210 -8.72 -0.79 -5.77
N TYR A 211 -8.53 -1.46 -6.90
CA TYR A 211 -7.57 -2.54 -7.07
C TYR A 211 -6.32 -2.05 -7.79
N LYS A 212 -5.13 -2.36 -7.24
CA LYS A 212 -3.84 -2.21 -7.92
C LYS A 212 -3.29 -3.60 -8.20
N ILE A 213 -3.22 -3.98 -9.48
CA ILE A 213 -2.97 -5.37 -9.91
C ILE A 213 -1.65 -5.45 -10.67
N GLY A 214 -0.73 -6.32 -10.23
CA GLY A 214 0.59 -6.42 -10.83
C GLY A 214 1.28 -7.77 -10.69
N LEU A 215 2.19 -8.05 -11.62
CA LEU A 215 2.96 -9.28 -11.65
C LEU A 215 4.07 -9.27 -10.60
N MET A 216 4.47 -10.47 -10.17
CA MET A 216 5.64 -10.65 -9.30
C MET A 216 6.88 -9.98 -9.88
N SER A 217 7.68 -9.40 -9.00
CA SER A 217 9.01 -8.88 -9.35
C SER A 217 10.04 -10.01 -9.32
N GLY A 218 11.08 -9.91 -10.14
CA GLY A 218 12.13 -10.94 -10.23
C GLY A 218 11.78 -12.07 -11.19
N ASN A 219 12.56 -13.16 -11.16
CA ASN A 219 12.50 -14.25 -12.12
C ASN A 219 11.71 -15.48 -11.63
N GLY A 220 10.82 -15.28 -10.63
CA GLY A 220 10.19 -16.40 -9.93
C GLY A 220 9.05 -17.09 -10.68
N ILE A 221 8.33 -16.37 -11.56
CA ILE A 221 7.12 -16.90 -12.23
C ILE A 221 7.12 -16.52 -13.71
N THR A 222 6.79 -17.51 -14.55
CA THR A 222 6.47 -17.30 -15.96
C THR A 222 4.95 -17.32 -16.12
N TYR A 223 4.39 -16.25 -16.64
CA TYR A 223 2.95 -16.12 -16.83
C TYR A 223 2.56 -16.51 -18.26
N ASP A 224 1.46 -17.28 -18.40
CA ASP A 224 0.86 -17.57 -19.70
C ASP A 224 0.06 -16.33 -20.18
N PRO A 225 0.38 -15.81 -21.39
CA PRO A 225 -0.37 -14.69 -21.96
C PRO A 225 -1.87 -15.00 -22.19
N VAL A 226 -2.25 -16.24 -22.44
CA VAL A 226 -3.64 -16.65 -22.66
C VAL A 226 -4.42 -16.59 -21.34
N GLU A 227 -3.83 -17.08 -20.25
CA GLU A 227 -4.43 -16.97 -18.91
C GLU A 227 -4.55 -15.49 -18.49
N ALA A 228 -3.54 -14.68 -18.80
CA ALA A 228 -3.58 -13.23 -18.53
C ALA A 228 -4.71 -12.53 -19.29
N GLN A 229 -4.96 -12.90 -20.56
CA GLN A 229 -6.08 -12.37 -21.34
C GLN A 229 -7.43 -12.81 -20.76
N THR A 230 -7.56 -14.06 -20.33
CA THR A 230 -8.77 -14.57 -19.67
C THR A 230 -9.03 -13.79 -18.38
N PHE A 231 -8.00 -13.58 -17.56
CA PHE A 231 -8.08 -12.78 -16.35
C PHE A 231 -8.55 -11.33 -16.63
N LEU A 232 -8.04 -10.71 -17.71
CA LEU A 232 -8.50 -9.38 -18.10
C LEU A 232 -10.00 -9.37 -18.46
N LEU A 233 -10.48 -10.37 -19.20
CA LEU A 233 -11.91 -10.50 -19.54
C LEU A 233 -12.78 -10.66 -18.27
N GLU A 234 -12.33 -11.45 -17.30
CA GLU A 234 -13.03 -11.60 -16.02
C GLU A 234 -13.08 -10.28 -15.25
N LEU A 235 -11.97 -9.52 -15.19
CA LEU A 235 -11.93 -8.19 -14.57
C LEU A 235 -12.92 -7.20 -15.21
N GLN A 236 -13.10 -7.26 -16.53
CA GLN A 236 -14.04 -6.41 -17.27
C GLN A 236 -15.52 -6.76 -16.98
N GLN A 237 -15.79 -7.96 -16.47
CA GLN A 237 -17.12 -8.45 -16.15
C GLN A 237 -17.51 -8.28 -14.66
N LEU A 238 -16.61 -7.72 -13.84
CA LEU A 238 -16.89 -7.53 -12.42
C LEU A 238 -18.14 -6.66 -12.20
N SER A 239 -19.02 -7.11 -11.32
CA SER A 239 -20.19 -6.33 -10.89
C SER A 239 -19.75 -5.08 -10.11
N GLY A 240 -20.56 -4.00 -10.20
CA GLY A 240 -20.26 -2.75 -9.49
C GLY A 240 -19.12 -1.93 -10.08
N GLN A 241 -18.40 -2.43 -11.08
CA GLN A 241 -17.31 -1.75 -11.78
C GLN A 241 -16.33 -1.03 -10.82
N PRO A 242 -15.62 -1.77 -9.94
CA PRO A 242 -14.64 -1.17 -9.05
C PRO A 242 -13.55 -0.45 -9.86
N LYS A 243 -12.88 0.54 -9.29
CA LYS A 243 -11.73 1.15 -9.94
C LYS A 243 -10.56 0.17 -9.97
N ILE A 244 -9.94 0.01 -11.13
CA ILE A 244 -8.85 -0.96 -11.36
C ILE A 244 -7.67 -0.26 -12.00
N TYR A 245 -6.52 -0.34 -11.35
CA TYR A 245 -5.24 0.03 -11.96
C TYR A 245 -4.43 -1.23 -12.28
N LEU A 246 -4.24 -1.52 -13.57
CA LEU A 246 -3.32 -2.56 -14.02
C LEU A 246 -1.90 -1.99 -14.07
N LYS A 247 -0.97 -2.55 -13.31
CA LYS A 247 0.42 -2.08 -13.31
C LYS A 247 1.10 -2.32 -14.65
N ASN A 248 2.11 -1.53 -14.94
CA ASN A 248 2.82 -1.56 -16.22
C ASN A 248 3.38 -2.93 -16.59
N SER A 249 3.74 -3.76 -15.59
CA SER A 249 4.19 -5.13 -15.83
C SER A 249 3.08 -6.00 -16.44
N LEU A 250 1.86 -5.90 -15.93
CA LEU A 250 0.71 -6.66 -16.42
C LEU A 250 0.24 -6.13 -17.79
N ILE A 251 0.19 -4.82 -17.99
CA ILE A 251 -0.13 -4.21 -19.29
C ILE A 251 0.82 -4.70 -20.38
N ARG A 252 2.12 -4.80 -20.10
CA ARG A 252 3.10 -5.33 -21.06
C ARG A 252 2.88 -6.79 -21.38
N LEU A 253 2.53 -7.63 -20.38
CA LEU A 253 2.21 -9.04 -20.62
C LEU A 253 0.96 -9.19 -21.50
N LEU A 254 -0.07 -8.38 -21.22
CA LEU A 254 -1.33 -8.37 -21.96
C LEU A 254 -1.19 -7.83 -23.39
N GLY A 255 -0.19 -6.99 -23.67
CA GLY A 255 0.00 -6.34 -24.97
C GLY A 255 -1.13 -5.37 -25.35
N VAL A 256 -1.85 -4.81 -24.39
CA VAL A 256 -2.99 -3.90 -24.60
C VAL A 256 -2.61 -2.44 -24.41
N ASP A 257 -3.31 -1.53 -25.09
CA ASP A 257 -3.24 -0.10 -24.81
C ASP A 257 -4.24 0.23 -23.69
N ARG A 258 -3.79 0.92 -22.63
CA ARG A 258 -4.66 1.37 -21.53
C ARG A 258 -5.88 2.14 -22.00
N LYS A 259 -5.73 2.93 -23.07
CA LYS A 259 -6.80 3.74 -23.65
C LYS A 259 -7.96 2.95 -24.24
N THR A 260 -7.75 1.66 -24.48
CA THR A 260 -8.80 0.75 -25.01
C THR A 260 -9.54 0.00 -23.89
N LEU A 261 -9.13 0.16 -22.65
CA LEU A 261 -9.80 -0.44 -21.52
C LEU A 261 -11.08 0.33 -21.14
N LEU A 262 -11.96 -0.30 -20.35
CA LEU A 262 -13.19 0.31 -19.85
C LEU A 262 -12.88 1.52 -18.92
N GLU A 263 -13.83 2.42 -18.72
CA GLU A 263 -13.68 3.63 -17.89
C GLU A 263 -13.33 3.38 -16.42
N ASN A 264 -13.65 2.22 -15.90
CA ASN A 264 -13.28 1.85 -14.54
C ASN A 264 -11.80 1.45 -14.40
N PHE A 265 -11.09 1.24 -15.52
CA PHE A 265 -9.63 1.06 -15.51
C PHE A 265 -8.96 2.43 -15.50
N VAL A 266 -8.31 2.73 -14.38
CA VAL A 266 -7.75 4.05 -14.07
C VAL A 266 -6.23 4.10 -14.23
N GLU A 267 -5.67 5.31 -14.23
CA GLU A 267 -4.22 5.53 -14.25
C GLU A 267 -3.60 5.41 -12.85
N SER A 268 -2.26 5.32 -12.79
CA SER A 268 -1.52 5.14 -11.53
C SER A 268 -1.76 6.24 -10.50
N ASN A 269 -2.03 7.47 -10.99
CA ASN A 269 -2.26 8.67 -10.19
C ASN A 269 -3.74 8.89 -9.82
N TYR A 270 -4.61 7.90 -10.04
CA TYR A 270 -6.02 8.02 -9.67
C TYR A 270 -6.17 8.44 -8.21
N ASN A 271 -6.87 9.57 -8.03
CA ASN A 271 -7.15 10.11 -6.71
C ASN A 271 -8.41 9.46 -6.13
N MET A 272 -8.24 8.57 -5.16
CA MET A 272 -9.37 7.91 -4.50
C MET A 272 -10.03 8.76 -3.39
N PHE A 273 -9.55 9.99 -3.17
CA PHE A 273 -10.08 10.88 -2.14
C PHE A 273 -11.08 11.92 -2.68
N GLY A 274 -11.31 11.98 -3.98
CA GLY A 274 -12.32 12.86 -4.59
C GLY A 274 -11.84 13.56 -5.79
#